data_ee7035fe7de20bd12f4bc1cdce1c760a
#
_entry.id   ee7035fe7de20bd12f4bc1cdce1c760a
#
_cell.length_a   1.000
_cell.length_b   1.000
_cell.length_c   1.000
_cell.angle_alpha   90.00
_cell.angle_beta   90.00
_cell.angle_gamma   90.00
#
_symmetry.space_group_name_H-M   'P 1'
#
loop_
_entity.id
_entity.type
_entity.pdbx_description
1 polymer ?
#
loop_
_entity_poly.entity_id
_entity_poly.type
_entity_poly.pdbx_seq_one_letter_code
_entity_poly.pdbx_strand_id
1 'polypeptide(L)' 'MNGTAMKKQDVQIGSTYIAKVSGVLATVRLTGTSPYGGWYAVNLATGRQIRIRSAARLRRPVNEQ' A
#
# COMPACT_ATOMS: atom_id res chain seq x y z
N MET A 1 -1.81 -18.01 8.98
CA MET A 1 -1.94 -17.46 8.77
C MET A 1 -2.61 -16.90 8.04
N ASN A 2 -2.99 -16.60 7.84
CA ASN A 2 -3.65 -16.12 7.20
C ASN A 2 -3.57 -14.93 6.81
N GLY A 3 -3.06 -14.25 6.90
CA GLY A 3 -2.72 -12.99 6.50
C GLY A 3 -3.39 -12.40 5.36
N THR A 4 -4.59 -12.28 5.42
CA THR A 4 -5.31 -11.77 4.29
C THR A 4 -5.17 -10.27 4.17
N ALA A 5 -5.03 -9.56 5.26
CA ALA A 5 -4.89 -8.11 5.23
C ALA A 5 -3.78 -7.70 6.16
N MET A 6 -3.08 -6.65 5.79
CA MET A 6 -2.00 -6.16 6.62
C MET A 6 -2.55 -5.32 7.75
N LYS A 7 -1.88 -5.36 8.86
CA LYS A 7 -2.22 -4.53 9.98
C LYS A 7 -1.47 -3.21 9.89
N LYS A 8 -2.06 -2.18 10.48
CA LYS A 8 -1.45 -0.87 10.44
C LYS A 8 -0.01 -0.88 10.94
N GLN A 9 0.26 -1.66 11.96
CA GLN A 9 1.59 -1.71 12.54
C GLN A 9 2.61 -2.41 11.66
N ASP A 10 2.15 -3.14 10.64
CA ASP A 10 3.05 -3.82 9.73
C ASP A 10 3.37 -3.00 8.50
N VAL A 11 2.78 -1.83 8.38
CA VAL A 11 2.95 -0.99 7.21
C VAL A 11 4.16 -0.08 7.41
N GLN A 12 5.06 -0.07 6.46
CA GLN A 12 6.28 0.71 6.56
C GLN A 12 6.40 1.67 5.39
N ILE A 13 6.73 2.90 5.70
CA ILE A 13 6.98 3.92 4.67
C ILE A 13 8.26 3.54 3.91
N GLY A 14 8.22 3.72 2.61
CA GLY A 14 9.34 3.37 1.76
C GLY A 14 9.30 1.97 1.22
N SER A 15 8.40 1.14 1.74
CA SER A 15 8.25 -0.22 1.27
C SER A 15 7.22 -0.30 0.16
N THR A 16 7.30 -1.38 -0.59
CA THR A 16 6.42 -1.60 -1.74
C THR A 16 5.43 -2.71 -1.40
N TYR A 17 4.19 -2.50 -1.78
CA TYR A 17 3.12 -3.45 -1.46
C TYR A 17 2.24 -3.68 -2.66
N ILE A 18 1.54 -4.81 -2.66
CA ILE A 18 0.46 -5.04 -3.59
C ILE A 18 -0.80 -4.48 -2.95
N ALA A 19 -1.51 -3.64 -3.67
CA ALA A 19 -2.73 -3.02 -3.18
C ALA A 19 -3.80 -3.04 -4.26
N LYS A 20 -5.06 -3.03 -3.84
CA LYS A 20 -6.14 -2.96 -4.78
C LYS A 20 -6.49 -1.49 -5.02
N VAL A 21 -6.30 -1.04 -6.24
CA VAL A 21 -6.53 0.35 -6.62
C VAL A 21 -7.58 0.36 -7.71
N SER A 22 -8.71 0.98 -7.43
CA SER A 22 -9.82 1.05 -8.39
C SER A 22 -10.22 -0.32 -8.91
N GLY A 23 -10.25 -1.29 -8.02
CA GLY A 23 -10.65 -2.64 -8.39
C GLY A 23 -9.58 -3.50 -9.04
N VAL A 24 -8.37 -2.98 -9.18
CA VAL A 24 -7.28 -3.69 -9.85
C VAL A 24 -6.11 -3.78 -8.90
N LEU A 25 -5.47 -4.93 -8.86
CA LEU A 25 -4.26 -5.08 -8.04
C LEU A 25 -3.11 -4.35 -8.71
N ALA A 26 -2.39 -3.59 -7.94
CA ALA A 26 -1.27 -2.81 -8.44
C ALA A 26 -0.15 -2.78 -7.41
N THR A 27 1.06 -2.56 -7.89
CA THR A 27 2.21 -2.41 -7.00
C THR A 27 2.33 -0.94 -6.64
N VAL A 28 2.37 -0.65 -5.36
CA VAL A 28 2.47 0.72 -4.88
C VAL A 28 3.60 0.85 -3.87
N ARG A 29 4.24 2.02 -3.84
CA ARG A 29 5.26 2.30 -2.85
C ARG A 29 4.75 3.38 -1.92
N LEU A 30 4.81 3.14 -0.64
CA LEU A 30 4.35 4.11 0.35
C LEU A 30 5.38 5.21 0.50
N THR A 31 4.93 6.46 0.44
CA THR A 31 5.83 7.60 0.51
C THR A 31 5.66 8.41 1.78
N GLY A 32 4.53 8.28 2.46
CA GLY A 32 4.33 9.01 3.69
C GLY A 32 2.98 8.71 4.28
N THR A 33 2.71 9.29 5.45
CA THR A 33 1.41 9.13 6.09
C THR A 33 0.54 10.33 5.74
N SER A 34 -0.77 10.09 5.70
CA SER A 34 -1.71 11.15 5.43
C SER A 34 -2.26 11.69 6.75
N PRO A 35 -2.37 13.01 6.91
CA PRO A 35 -2.96 13.58 8.12
C PRO A 35 -4.46 13.26 8.23
N TYR A 36 -5.06 12.80 7.13
CA TYR A 36 -6.47 12.44 7.13
C TYR A 36 -6.68 10.95 7.33
N GLY A 37 -5.64 10.24 7.69
CA GLY A 37 -5.70 8.79 7.87
C GLY A 37 -5.12 8.06 6.68
N GLY A 38 -4.53 6.92 6.92
CA GLY A 38 -3.93 6.14 5.86
C GLY A 38 -2.59 6.68 5.43
N TRP A 39 -2.23 6.38 4.19
CA TRP A 39 -0.91 6.70 3.68
C TRP A 39 -0.98 7.26 2.27
N TYR A 40 0.03 8.01 1.91
CA TYR A 40 0.26 8.37 0.52
C TYR A 40 1.16 7.33 -0.11
N ALA A 41 0.90 7.02 -1.37
CA ALA A 41 1.68 6.03 -2.09
C ALA A 41 1.75 6.40 -3.57
N VAL A 42 2.71 5.82 -4.27
CA VAL A 42 2.82 5.99 -5.71
C VAL A 42 2.50 4.65 -6.37
N ASN A 43 1.59 4.69 -7.32
CA ASN A 43 1.29 3.51 -8.13
C ASN A 43 2.43 3.37 -9.13
N LEU A 44 3.25 2.34 -8.97
CA LEU A 44 4.44 2.20 -9.77
C LEU A 44 4.15 1.91 -11.25
N ALA A 45 2.97 1.40 -11.54
CA ALA A 45 2.59 1.13 -12.92
C ALA A 45 2.25 2.41 -13.68
N THR A 46 1.72 3.41 -13.01
CA THR A 46 1.30 4.64 -13.67
C THR A 46 2.12 5.85 -13.26
N GLY A 47 2.86 5.75 -12.16
CA GLY A 47 3.61 6.88 -11.63
C GLY A 47 2.77 7.90 -10.89
N ARG A 48 1.49 7.59 -10.66
CA ARG A 48 0.61 8.56 -10.02
C ARG A 48 0.56 8.38 -8.52
N GLN A 49 0.44 9.49 -7.82
CA GLN A 49 0.28 9.44 -6.39
C GLN A 49 -1.17 9.11 -6.05
N ILE A 50 -1.34 8.21 -5.09
CA ILE A 50 -2.65 7.80 -4.63
C ILE A 50 -2.65 7.83 -3.12
N ARG A 51 -3.82 7.65 -2.52
CA ARG A 51 -3.94 7.56 -1.07
C ARG A 51 -4.52 6.22 -0.69
N ILE A 52 -3.86 5.54 0.23
CA ILE A 52 -4.32 4.27 0.78
C ILE A 52 -5.01 4.59 2.09
N ARG A 53 -6.30 4.36 2.16
CA ARG A 53 -7.08 4.80 3.32
C ARG A 53 -6.92 3.92 4.54
N SER A 54 -6.61 2.68 4.36
CA SER A 54 -6.42 1.79 5.50
C SER A 54 -5.46 0.67 5.14
N ALA A 55 -4.87 0.05 6.15
CA ALA A 55 -3.95 -1.05 5.93
C ALA A 55 -4.63 -2.23 5.26
N ALA A 56 -5.94 -2.36 5.38
CA ALA A 56 -6.66 -3.45 4.75
C ALA A 56 -6.62 -3.37 3.23
N ARG A 57 -6.33 -2.21 2.67
CA ARG A 57 -6.19 -2.06 1.24
C ARG A 57 -4.90 -2.68 0.72
N LEU A 58 -3.91 -2.83 1.58
CA LEU A 58 -2.64 -3.44 1.22
C LEU A 58 -2.78 -4.93 1.42
N ARG A 59 -2.44 -5.70 0.37
CA ARG A 59 -2.62 -7.14 0.42
C ARG A 59 -1.41 -7.84 1.00
N ARG A 60 -0.24 -7.46 0.54
CA ARG A 60 0.99 -8.08 1.02
C ARG A 60 2.17 -7.25 0.57
N PRO A 61 3.29 -7.35 1.27
CA PRO A 61 4.50 -6.67 0.80
C PRO A 61 5.02 -7.35 -0.45
N VAL A 62 5.65 -6.57 -1.30
CA VAL A 62 6.35 -7.12 -2.44
C VAL A 62 7.73 -7.50 -1.97
N ASN A 63 8.05 -8.76 -2.17
CA ASN A 63 9.35 -9.23 -1.79
C ASN A 63 10.29 -9.07 -2.94
N GLU A 64 11.25 -8.23 -2.74
CA GLU A 64 12.07 -7.87 -3.81
C GLU A 64 13.26 -8.68 -3.97
N GLN A 65 13.40 -9.70 -3.64
CA GLN A 65 14.58 -10.49 -3.71
C GLN A 65 15.12 -10.78 -5.00
#